data_7c5ab2c6c4b94a07443a89a2448f4700
#
_entry.id   7c5ab2c6c4b94a07443a89a2448f4700
#
_cell.length_a   1.000
_cell.length_b   1.000
_cell.length_c   1.000
_cell.angle_alpha   90.00
_cell.angle_beta   90.00
_cell.angle_gamma   90.00
#
_symmetry.space_group_name_H-M   'P 1'
#
loop_
_entity.id
_entity.type
_entity.pdbx_description
1 polymer ?
#
loop_
_entity_poly.entity_id
_entity_poly.type
_entity_poly.pdbx_seq_one_letter_code
_entity_poly.pdbx_strand_id
1 'polypeptide(L)'
;MKYTTIFNGNSESDLLNIFASNPIDILSLSLDDPPEILTEFVKKYEGKFLAGFISYEYGVKQLGVPVHNLNGFPAAHFRVYDSFEKNKNIEIPKNIDWDQFKSTLLKSEYDSGFEKIQNHIRSGDFYQINFTHSLKSKTKASPKELFLKLRGKNQVGYSVFMEHNDWAIHSLSPEQFIKIENRIITTKPIKGTFPRGQSQEEDNYNLKSLLNSEKEQAELYMIIDLLRNDLGKICKTGSVQVLQSKSIQKLEKVFHTFGVVQGKLKSNLHPIEALLSMSPGGSISGCPKKRSCEIIHDLEPEARGIYTGTIGYILPDGTLNFNIAIRTVTQIGTELTLGVGGGITIESNNENEYMETLMKASSFQP
;
A
#
# COMPACT_ATOMS: atom_id res chain seq x y z
N MET A 1 7.18 -3.72 27.06
CA MET A 1 6.32 -3.44 25.92
C MET A 1 7.19 -3.12 24.71
N LYS A 2 6.96 -3.77 23.58
CA LYS A 2 7.78 -3.55 22.38
C LYS A 2 6.97 -2.72 21.40
N TYR A 3 7.25 -1.44 21.31
CA TYR A 3 6.66 -0.53 20.34
C TYR A 3 7.76 -0.01 19.40
N THR A 4 8.29 -0.90 18.59
CA THR A 4 9.31 -0.53 17.60
C THR A 4 8.65 -0.13 16.29
N THR A 5 9.13 0.95 15.68
CA THR A 5 8.78 1.35 14.32
C THR A 5 10.05 1.58 13.52
N ILE A 6 10.13 0.99 12.34
CA ILE A 6 11.28 1.10 11.43
C ILE A 6 10.75 1.51 10.06
N PHE A 7 11.33 2.55 9.49
CA PHE A 7 11.18 2.90 8.09
C PHE A 7 12.51 2.68 7.39
N ASN A 8 12.48 2.07 6.23
CA ASN A 8 13.68 1.85 5.45
C ASN A 8 13.41 2.04 3.96
N GLY A 9 13.87 3.17 3.46
CA GLY A 9 13.92 3.48 2.04
C GLY A 9 15.16 2.91 1.37
N ASN A 10 15.19 2.98 0.05
CA ASN A 10 16.37 2.74 -0.77
C ASN A 10 16.77 4.04 -1.50
N SER A 11 17.83 4.00 -2.32
CA SER A 11 18.31 5.17 -3.06
C SER A 11 17.32 5.73 -4.09
N GLU A 12 16.26 5.01 -4.39
CA GLU A 12 15.25 5.36 -5.40
C GLU A 12 13.91 5.80 -4.80
N SER A 13 13.81 5.79 -3.45
CA SER A 13 12.62 6.21 -2.72
C SER A 13 12.86 7.49 -1.93
N ASP A 14 11.77 8.26 -1.72
CA ASP A 14 11.78 9.42 -0.83
C ASP A 14 11.55 9.04 0.65
N LEU A 15 11.53 7.74 0.98
CA LEU A 15 11.35 7.28 2.35
C LEU A 15 12.68 7.36 3.11
N LEU A 16 12.65 8.01 4.26
CA LEU A 16 13.82 8.08 5.13
C LEU A 16 14.07 6.78 5.88
N ASN A 17 15.34 6.52 6.21
CA ASN A 17 15.71 5.44 7.11
C ASN A 17 15.59 5.91 8.56
N ILE A 18 14.52 5.47 9.24
CA ILE A 18 14.16 5.90 10.59
C ILE A 18 13.98 4.69 11.49
N PHE A 19 14.52 4.77 12.70
CA PHE A 19 14.22 3.87 13.80
C PHE A 19 13.65 4.67 14.97
N ALA A 20 12.46 4.27 15.46
CA ALA A 20 11.82 4.88 16.62
C ALA A 20 11.30 3.79 17.57
N SER A 21 11.39 4.07 18.87
CA SER A 21 10.89 3.19 19.94
C SER A 21 10.38 4.03 21.10
N ASN A 22 9.58 3.42 21.98
CA ASN A 22 9.01 4.08 23.16
C ASN A 22 8.20 5.33 22.82
N PRO A 23 7.05 5.18 22.15
CA PRO A 23 6.17 6.30 21.88
C PRO A 23 5.70 6.95 23.17
N ILE A 24 5.56 8.29 23.16
CA ILE A 24 5.05 9.07 24.30
C ILE A 24 3.52 9.08 24.36
N ASP A 25 2.86 8.86 23.23
CA ASP A 25 1.40 8.71 23.15
C ASP A 25 1.02 7.81 21.97
N ILE A 26 -0.14 7.16 22.04
CA ILE A 26 -0.65 6.22 21.05
C ILE A 26 -2.14 6.45 20.87
N LEU A 27 -2.57 6.55 19.62
CA LEU A 27 -3.97 6.53 19.21
C LEU A 27 -4.26 5.24 18.46
N SER A 28 -5.30 4.51 18.86
CA SER A 28 -5.86 3.38 18.09
C SER A 28 -7.34 3.62 17.91
N LEU A 29 -7.81 3.62 16.66
CA LEU A 29 -9.21 3.82 16.31
C LEU A 29 -9.84 2.51 15.84
N SER A 30 -11.10 2.34 16.19
CA SER A 30 -12.00 1.34 15.62
C SER A 30 -12.63 1.85 14.32
N LEU A 31 -13.41 0.99 13.65
CA LEU A 31 -14.18 1.40 12.48
C LEU A 31 -15.26 2.44 12.80
N ASP A 32 -15.73 2.49 14.04
CA ASP A 32 -16.84 3.37 14.44
C ASP A 32 -16.37 4.73 14.93
N ASP A 33 -15.07 4.88 15.17
CA ASP A 33 -14.50 6.16 15.58
C ASP A 33 -14.46 7.15 14.40
N PRO A 34 -14.89 8.41 14.61
CA PRO A 34 -14.90 9.41 13.55
C PRO A 34 -13.49 9.88 13.21
N PRO A 35 -13.21 10.25 11.93
CA PRO A 35 -11.88 10.64 11.46
C PRO A 35 -11.35 11.93 12.08
N GLU A 36 -12.22 12.74 12.67
CA GLU A 36 -11.87 13.96 13.39
C GLU A 36 -10.95 13.67 14.58
N ILE A 37 -11.12 12.53 15.26
CA ILE A 37 -10.25 12.11 16.37
C ILE A 37 -8.80 11.99 15.92
N LEU A 38 -8.55 11.38 14.75
CA LEU A 38 -7.21 11.29 14.18
C LEU A 38 -6.66 12.68 13.84
N THR A 39 -7.51 13.53 13.25
CA THR A 39 -7.12 14.89 12.88
C THR A 39 -6.72 15.71 14.10
N GLU A 40 -7.51 15.66 15.17
CA GLU A 40 -7.23 16.35 16.45
C GLU A 40 -5.96 15.81 17.11
N PHE A 41 -5.79 14.48 17.11
CA PHE A 41 -4.58 13.85 17.64
C PHE A 41 -3.32 14.32 16.92
N VAL A 42 -3.32 14.32 15.59
CA VAL A 42 -2.16 14.78 14.80
C VAL A 42 -1.89 16.26 15.02
N LYS A 43 -2.93 17.11 15.06
CA LYS A 43 -2.80 18.56 15.38
C LYS A 43 -2.24 18.81 16.78
N LYS A 44 -2.66 18.03 17.78
CA LYS A 44 -2.12 18.11 19.16
C LYS A 44 -0.61 17.91 19.22
N TYR A 45 -0.07 17.10 18.32
CA TYR A 45 1.33 16.70 18.30
C TYR A 45 2.11 17.28 17.11
N GLU A 46 1.67 18.41 16.54
CA GLU A 46 2.47 19.15 15.55
C GLU A 46 3.88 19.46 16.09
N GLY A 47 4.90 19.30 15.24
CA GLY A 47 6.29 19.44 15.65
C GLY A 47 6.92 18.19 16.27
N LYS A 48 6.17 17.09 16.43
CA LYS A 48 6.68 15.79 16.85
C LYS A 48 6.80 14.83 15.66
N PHE A 49 7.54 13.75 15.85
CA PHE A 49 7.55 12.65 14.90
C PHE A 49 6.36 11.70 15.18
N LEU A 50 5.53 11.49 14.16
CA LEU A 50 4.44 10.54 14.22
C LEU A 50 4.66 9.42 13.18
N ALA A 51 4.32 8.20 13.55
CA ALA A 51 4.28 7.05 12.66
C ALA A 51 2.93 6.35 12.81
N GLY A 52 2.33 5.91 11.71
CA GLY A 52 1.01 5.29 11.81
C GLY A 52 0.53 4.69 10.50
N PHE A 53 -0.68 4.12 10.56
CA PHE A 53 -1.36 3.55 9.42
C PHE A 53 -2.86 3.82 9.46
N ILE A 54 -3.48 3.68 8.28
CA ILE A 54 -4.91 3.67 8.07
C ILE A 54 -5.23 2.38 7.30
N SER A 55 -6.17 1.55 7.81
CA SER A 55 -6.62 0.34 7.13
C SER A 55 -7.43 0.66 5.87
N TYR A 56 -7.55 -0.32 4.99
CA TYR A 56 -8.41 -0.23 3.82
C TYR A 56 -9.86 0.07 4.23
N GLU A 57 -10.39 -0.66 5.19
CA GLU A 57 -11.78 -0.54 5.65
C GLU A 57 -12.08 0.84 6.22
N TYR A 58 -11.14 1.43 6.96
CA TYR A 58 -11.35 2.79 7.50
C TYR A 58 -11.48 3.83 6.39
N GLY A 59 -10.65 3.71 5.33
CA GLY A 59 -10.76 4.54 4.14
C GLY A 59 -12.07 4.32 3.37
N VAL A 60 -12.49 3.06 3.19
CA VAL A 60 -13.73 2.69 2.47
C VAL A 60 -14.95 3.19 3.21
N LYS A 61 -14.97 3.10 4.54
CA LYS A 61 -16.09 3.58 5.36
C LYS A 61 -16.35 5.09 5.16
N GLN A 62 -15.30 5.89 4.90
CA GLN A 62 -15.46 7.32 4.60
C GLN A 62 -16.18 7.58 3.26
N LEU A 63 -16.26 6.57 2.38
CA LEU A 63 -17.05 6.65 1.13
C LEU A 63 -18.54 6.30 1.34
N GLY A 64 -18.93 5.92 2.58
CA GLY A 64 -20.27 5.44 2.89
C GLY A 64 -20.55 4.04 2.32
N VAL A 65 -19.52 3.19 2.21
CA VAL A 65 -19.63 1.80 1.75
C VAL A 65 -19.52 0.87 2.96
N PRO A 66 -20.32 -0.21 3.04
CA PRO A 66 -20.16 -1.24 4.07
C PRO A 66 -18.77 -1.85 4.06
N VAL A 67 -18.30 -2.31 5.22
CA VAL A 67 -16.98 -2.92 5.37
C VAL A 67 -17.03 -4.15 6.28
N HIS A 68 -16.12 -5.07 6.11
CA HIS A 68 -15.96 -6.23 6.97
C HIS A 68 -15.34 -5.86 8.32
N ASN A 69 -15.60 -6.68 9.34
CA ASN A 69 -15.06 -6.49 10.68
C ASN A 69 -13.55 -6.79 10.71
N LEU A 70 -12.79 -5.94 11.38
CA LEU A 70 -11.34 -6.09 11.54
C LEU A 70 -10.94 -7.04 12.68
N ASN A 71 -11.90 -7.67 13.38
CA ASN A 71 -11.67 -8.67 14.42
C ASN A 71 -10.68 -8.21 15.51
N GLY A 72 -10.83 -6.96 15.94
CA GLY A 72 -9.98 -6.36 16.97
C GLY A 72 -8.67 -5.75 16.46
N PHE A 73 -8.35 -5.88 15.16
CA PHE A 73 -7.25 -5.12 14.56
C PHE A 73 -7.65 -3.65 14.40
N PRO A 74 -6.77 -2.68 14.72
CA PRO A 74 -7.14 -1.26 14.64
C PRO A 74 -7.43 -0.80 13.22
N ALA A 75 -8.46 0.03 13.07
CA ALA A 75 -8.83 0.66 11.81
C ALA A 75 -7.84 1.76 11.41
N ALA A 76 -7.33 2.51 12.40
CA ALA A 76 -6.19 3.39 12.27
C ALA A 76 -5.36 3.36 13.55
N HIS A 77 -4.04 3.51 13.43
CA HIS A 77 -3.14 3.49 14.57
C HIS A 77 -1.99 4.46 14.34
N PHE A 78 -1.78 5.36 15.30
CA PHE A 78 -0.73 6.37 15.24
C PHE A 78 0.04 6.43 16.55
N ARG A 79 1.34 6.63 16.47
CA ARG A 79 2.29 6.74 17.58
C ARG A 79 3.04 8.05 17.49
N VAL A 80 3.23 8.68 18.63
CA VAL A 80 4.01 9.92 18.75
C VAL A 80 5.33 9.61 19.45
N TYR A 81 6.40 10.20 18.95
CA TYR A 81 7.74 10.01 19.50
C TYR A 81 8.42 11.35 19.75
N ASP A 82 9.14 11.47 20.87
CA ASP A 82 9.98 12.62 21.16
C ASP A 82 11.24 12.67 20.31
N SER A 83 11.75 11.50 19.93
CA SER A 83 12.98 11.37 19.15
C SER A 83 12.96 10.14 18.25
N PHE A 84 13.79 10.14 17.23
CA PHE A 84 14.05 9.02 16.34
C PHE A 84 15.50 9.02 15.88
N GLU A 85 16.01 7.85 15.52
CA GLU A 85 17.37 7.68 14.99
C GLU A 85 17.28 7.58 13.46
N LYS A 86 18.16 8.30 12.75
CA LYS A 86 18.31 8.17 11.29
C LYS A 86 19.45 7.18 10.99
N ASN A 87 19.29 6.42 9.91
CA ASN A 87 20.31 5.51 9.36
C ASN A 87 20.89 4.51 10.37
N LYS A 88 20.07 4.04 11.33
CA LYS A 88 20.47 3.01 12.26
C LYS A 88 20.77 1.72 11.50
N ASN A 89 22.01 1.22 11.65
CA ASN A 89 22.36 -0.07 11.11
C ASN A 89 21.75 -1.18 11.94
N ILE A 90 20.97 -2.07 11.29
CA ILE A 90 20.31 -3.19 11.95
C ILE A 90 20.75 -4.47 11.23
N GLU A 91 21.38 -5.37 11.94
CA GLU A 91 21.86 -6.65 11.39
C GLU A 91 20.69 -7.54 10.95
N ILE A 92 20.86 -8.21 9.81
CA ILE A 92 19.90 -9.18 9.29
C ILE A 92 20.15 -10.54 9.95
N PRO A 93 19.15 -11.13 10.61
CA PRO A 93 19.29 -12.44 11.25
C PRO A 93 19.49 -13.56 10.22
N LYS A 94 20.29 -14.57 10.57
CA LYS A 94 20.69 -15.63 9.62
C LYS A 94 19.67 -16.78 9.53
N ASN A 95 19.15 -17.25 10.65
CA ASN A 95 18.36 -18.48 10.75
C ASN A 95 16.94 -18.16 11.22
N ILE A 96 16.11 -17.66 10.30
CA ILE A 96 14.70 -17.36 10.55
C ILE A 96 13.87 -18.14 9.55
N ASP A 97 12.93 -18.91 10.06
CA ASP A 97 12.03 -19.77 9.27
C ASP A 97 10.56 -19.42 9.52
N TRP A 98 9.78 -19.68 8.51
CA TRP A 98 8.31 -19.65 8.54
C TRP A 98 7.76 -20.70 7.58
N ASP A 99 6.50 -21.07 7.75
CA ASP A 99 5.84 -22.03 6.86
C ASP A 99 5.57 -21.41 5.48
N GLN A 100 5.30 -22.23 4.49
CA GLN A 100 4.83 -21.73 3.20
C GLN A 100 3.50 -20.99 3.33
N PHE A 101 3.39 -19.88 2.68
CA PHE A 101 2.12 -19.16 2.52
C PHE A 101 1.18 -19.95 1.60
N LYS A 102 -0.04 -20.22 2.08
CA LYS A 102 -1.08 -20.95 1.35
C LYS A 102 -2.32 -20.07 1.21
N SER A 103 -2.92 -20.06 0.02
CA SER A 103 -4.16 -19.30 -0.23
C SER A 103 -5.28 -19.80 0.69
N THR A 104 -6.06 -18.85 1.22
CA THR A 104 -7.30 -19.11 1.95
C THR A 104 -8.49 -19.27 1.00
N LEU A 105 -8.38 -18.74 -0.22
CA LEU A 105 -9.39 -18.83 -1.27
C LEU A 105 -9.10 -20.01 -2.20
N LEU A 106 -10.10 -20.84 -2.46
CA LEU A 106 -9.99 -21.90 -3.46
C LEU A 106 -9.93 -21.30 -4.87
N LYS A 107 -9.25 -21.98 -5.81
CA LYS A 107 -9.18 -21.51 -7.20
C LYS A 107 -10.58 -21.36 -7.81
N SER A 108 -11.50 -22.29 -7.51
CA SER A 108 -12.89 -22.22 -7.98
C SER A 108 -13.67 -21.02 -7.45
N GLU A 109 -13.38 -20.58 -6.23
CA GLU A 109 -13.98 -19.37 -5.64
C GLU A 109 -13.42 -18.11 -6.32
N TYR A 110 -12.10 -18.07 -6.57
CA TYR A 110 -11.48 -17.02 -7.36
C TYR A 110 -12.10 -16.93 -8.76
N ASP A 111 -12.26 -18.07 -9.44
CA ASP A 111 -12.87 -18.14 -10.78
C ASP A 111 -14.29 -17.57 -10.78
N SER A 112 -15.10 -17.96 -9.80
CA SER A 112 -16.46 -17.43 -9.65
C SER A 112 -16.46 -15.92 -9.40
N GLY A 113 -15.54 -15.41 -8.56
CA GLY A 113 -15.36 -13.98 -8.32
C GLY A 113 -14.96 -13.24 -9.60
N PHE A 114 -13.99 -13.79 -10.34
CA PHE A 114 -13.54 -13.23 -11.61
C PHE A 114 -14.68 -13.13 -12.65
N GLU A 115 -15.49 -14.17 -12.80
CA GLU A 115 -16.66 -14.14 -13.71
C GLU A 115 -17.67 -13.06 -13.34
N LYS A 116 -17.99 -12.92 -12.04
CA LYS A 116 -18.85 -11.84 -11.55
C LYS A 116 -18.28 -10.47 -11.88
N ILE A 117 -16.98 -10.27 -11.67
CA ILE A 117 -16.27 -9.03 -12.03
C ILE A 117 -16.40 -8.74 -13.52
N GLN A 118 -16.17 -9.73 -14.38
CA GLN A 118 -16.29 -9.57 -15.83
C GLN A 118 -17.72 -9.18 -16.25
N ASN A 119 -18.74 -9.72 -15.56
CA ASN A 119 -20.13 -9.36 -15.81
C ASN A 119 -20.42 -7.90 -15.39
N HIS A 120 -19.90 -7.44 -14.25
CA HIS A 120 -20.02 -6.05 -13.82
C HIS A 120 -19.32 -5.08 -14.79
N ILE A 121 -18.13 -5.44 -15.31
CA ILE A 121 -17.43 -4.62 -16.31
C ILE A 121 -18.29 -4.51 -17.60
N ARG A 122 -18.83 -5.64 -18.09
CA ARG A 122 -19.71 -5.64 -19.30
C ARG A 122 -21.00 -4.85 -19.09
N SER A 123 -21.49 -4.78 -17.86
CA SER A 123 -22.66 -3.97 -17.48
C SER A 123 -22.31 -2.49 -17.30
N GLY A 124 -21.05 -2.10 -17.36
CA GLY A 124 -20.62 -0.70 -17.25
C GLY A 124 -20.49 -0.18 -15.81
N ASP A 125 -20.46 -1.06 -14.82
CA ASP A 125 -20.35 -0.66 -13.40
C ASP A 125 -19.00 0.00 -13.09
N PHE A 126 -17.90 -0.50 -13.69
CA PHE A 126 -16.54 0.02 -13.52
C PHE A 126 -15.63 -0.41 -14.68
N TYR A 127 -14.48 0.24 -14.81
CA TYR A 127 -13.47 -0.06 -15.83
C TYR A 127 -12.42 -1.04 -15.34
N GLN A 128 -12.06 -0.94 -14.07
CA GLN A 128 -11.07 -1.77 -13.39
C GLN A 128 -11.44 -1.91 -11.93
N ILE A 129 -11.20 -3.10 -11.39
CA ILE A 129 -11.31 -3.41 -9.96
C ILE A 129 -10.05 -4.16 -9.49
N ASN A 130 -9.57 -3.89 -8.28
CA ASN A 130 -8.50 -4.66 -7.67
C ASN A 130 -9.11 -5.80 -6.84
N PHE A 131 -9.05 -7.02 -7.37
CA PHE A 131 -9.58 -8.22 -6.72
C PHE A 131 -8.48 -8.91 -5.90
N THR A 132 -8.78 -9.22 -4.62
CA THR A 132 -7.77 -9.69 -3.68
C THR A 132 -8.19 -10.92 -2.90
N HIS A 133 -7.19 -11.62 -2.36
CA HIS A 133 -7.38 -12.70 -1.40
C HIS A 133 -6.20 -12.77 -0.43
N SER A 134 -6.36 -13.55 0.64
CA SER A 134 -5.34 -13.73 1.66
C SER A 134 -4.58 -15.03 1.50
N LEU A 135 -3.29 -15.02 1.84
CA LEU A 135 -2.50 -16.21 2.08
C LEU A 135 -2.11 -16.27 3.56
N LYS A 136 -2.16 -17.44 4.16
CA LYS A 136 -1.80 -17.67 5.57
C LYS A 136 -0.56 -18.52 5.70
N SER A 137 0.22 -18.24 6.73
CA SER A 137 1.44 -18.95 7.12
C SER A 137 1.62 -18.89 8.63
N LYS A 138 2.66 -19.54 9.16
CA LYS A 138 3.02 -19.52 10.58
C LYS A 138 4.51 -19.35 10.78
N THR A 139 4.87 -18.69 11.89
CA THR A 139 6.26 -18.55 12.32
C THR A 139 6.37 -18.59 13.85
N LYS A 140 7.55 -19.01 14.34
CA LYS A 140 7.96 -18.85 15.75
C LYS A 140 8.97 -17.70 15.90
N ALA A 141 9.38 -17.06 14.81
CA ALA A 141 10.31 -15.95 14.84
C ALA A 141 9.70 -14.73 15.53
N SER A 142 10.54 -13.96 16.18
CA SER A 142 10.10 -12.65 16.67
C SER A 142 9.74 -11.73 15.49
N PRO A 143 8.76 -10.83 15.67
CA PRO A 143 8.31 -9.97 14.57
C PRO A 143 9.44 -9.18 13.93
N LYS A 144 10.35 -8.62 14.73
CA LYS A 144 11.47 -7.82 14.22
C LYS A 144 12.47 -8.67 13.39
N GLU A 145 12.78 -9.89 13.82
CA GLU A 145 13.67 -10.79 13.08
C GLU A 145 13.04 -11.20 11.73
N LEU A 146 11.74 -11.54 11.73
CA LEU A 146 11.02 -11.85 10.51
C LEU A 146 11.05 -10.68 9.52
N PHE A 147 10.77 -9.45 9.99
CA PHE A 147 10.83 -8.27 9.13
C PHE A 147 12.20 -8.09 8.49
N LEU A 148 13.25 -8.17 9.28
CA LEU A 148 14.63 -7.99 8.79
C LEU A 148 15.02 -9.05 7.76
N LYS A 149 14.58 -10.29 7.96
CA LYS A 149 14.80 -11.38 7.00
C LYS A 149 14.05 -11.18 5.70
N LEU A 150 12.74 -10.86 5.79
CA LEU A 150 11.90 -10.55 4.61
C LEU A 150 12.45 -9.35 3.83
N ARG A 151 12.86 -8.30 4.52
CA ARG A 151 13.48 -7.11 3.90
C ARG A 151 14.78 -7.46 3.18
N GLY A 152 15.62 -8.34 3.76
CA GLY A 152 16.86 -8.79 3.13
C GLY A 152 16.61 -9.51 1.79
N LYS A 153 15.47 -10.20 1.65
CA LYS A 153 15.04 -10.83 0.39
C LYS A 153 14.40 -9.85 -0.59
N ASN A 154 13.84 -8.73 -0.10
CA ASN A 154 13.02 -7.78 -0.86
C ASN A 154 13.55 -6.35 -0.68
N GLN A 155 14.43 -5.91 -1.56
CA GLN A 155 14.95 -4.53 -1.56
C GLN A 155 13.96 -3.60 -2.28
N VAL A 156 13.02 -3.02 -1.54
CA VAL A 156 11.97 -2.14 -2.05
C VAL A 156 12.08 -0.73 -1.44
N GLY A 157 11.44 0.24 -2.10
CA GLY A 157 11.56 1.65 -1.74
C GLY A 157 10.86 2.05 -0.44
N TYR A 158 9.80 1.33 -0.04
CA TYR A 158 8.97 1.73 1.11
C TYR A 158 8.78 0.57 2.08
N SER A 159 9.89 0.15 2.73
CA SER A 159 9.82 -0.88 3.77
C SER A 159 9.44 -0.25 5.11
N VAL A 160 8.43 -0.80 5.77
CA VAL A 160 7.97 -0.33 7.09
C VAL A 160 7.72 -1.52 8.01
N PHE A 161 8.24 -1.43 9.21
CA PHE A 161 7.93 -2.32 10.32
C PHE A 161 7.27 -1.55 11.44
N MET A 162 6.17 -2.09 11.96
CA MET A 162 5.50 -1.55 13.14
C MET A 162 5.09 -2.70 14.05
N GLU A 163 5.63 -2.73 15.28
CA GLU A 163 5.37 -3.78 16.26
C GLU A 163 4.53 -3.23 17.41
N HIS A 164 3.48 -3.95 17.75
CA HIS A 164 2.61 -3.77 18.93
C HIS A 164 2.68 -5.04 19.81
N ASN A 165 2.12 -5.00 21.01
CA ASN A 165 2.09 -6.19 21.88
C ASN A 165 1.39 -7.38 21.22
N ASP A 166 0.31 -7.16 20.50
CA ASP A 166 -0.60 -8.20 20.00
C ASP A 166 -0.44 -8.45 18.52
N TRP A 167 0.19 -7.53 17.76
CA TRP A 167 0.36 -7.61 16.31
C TRP A 167 1.64 -6.94 15.83
N ALA A 168 2.06 -7.31 14.64
CA ALA A 168 3.10 -6.60 13.92
C ALA A 168 2.75 -6.49 12.43
N ILE A 169 3.27 -5.44 11.79
CA ILE A 169 3.13 -5.17 10.36
C ILE A 169 4.51 -5.21 9.73
N HIS A 170 4.65 -5.98 8.64
CA HIS A 170 5.85 -6.11 7.82
C HIS A 170 5.50 -5.66 6.41
N SER A 171 5.58 -4.37 6.12
CA SER A 171 5.29 -3.81 4.81
C SER A 171 6.56 -3.70 3.98
N LEU A 172 6.56 -4.30 2.80
CA LEU A 172 7.66 -4.26 1.82
C LEU A 172 7.13 -3.70 0.50
N SER A 173 6.53 -2.52 0.58
CA SER A 173 5.87 -1.88 -0.55
C SER A 173 6.85 -1.23 -1.52
N PRO A 174 6.65 -1.38 -2.83
CA PRO A 174 7.36 -0.58 -3.82
C PRO A 174 6.72 0.80 -4.06
N GLU A 175 5.46 1.02 -3.64
CA GLU A 175 4.62 2.12 -4.12
C GLU A 175 4.44 3.22 -3.07
N GLN A 176 4.77 4.45 -3.45
CA GLN A 176 4.41 5.65 -2.70
C GLN A 176 2.92 5.95 -2.92
N PHE A 177 2.17 6.07 -1.83
CA PHE A 177 0.80 6.56 -1.89
C PHE A 177 0.77 8.07 -2.05
N ILE A 178 1.16 8.79 -1.01
CA ILE A 178 1.28 10.25 -1.04
C ILE A 178 2.48 10.72 -0.24
N LYS A 179 3.12 11.79 -0.73
CA LYS A 179 4.04 12.64 0.02
C LYS A 179 3.49 14.05 0.02
N ILE A 180 3.46 14.69 1.20
CA ILE A 180 3.11 16.11 1.35
C ILE A 180 4.29 16.81 1.97
N GLU A 181 4.83 17.79 1.28
CA GLU A 181 5.94 18.62 1.72
C GLU A 181 5.68 20.07 1.28
N ASN A 182 5.81 21.04 2.19
CA ASN A 182 5.53 22.46 1.90
C ASN A 182 4.17 22.68 1.22
N ARG A 183 3.14 21.91 1.65
CA ARG A 183 1.77 21.90 1.10
C ARG A 183 1.66 21.44 -0.36
N ILE A 184 2.70 20.88 -0.93
CA ILE A 184 2.67 20.18 -2.21
C ILE A 184 2.43 18.69 -1.94
N ILE A 185 1.34 18.16 -2.49
CA ILE A 185 1.05 16.73 -2.46
C ILE A 185 1.52 16.09 -3.77
N THR A 186 2.24 14.99 -3.65
CA THR A 186 2.75 14.20 -4.77
C THR A 186 2.33 12.75 -4.59
N THR A 187 1.88 12.10 -5.67
CA THR A 187 1.58 10.66 -5.73
C THR A 187 2.32 10.03 -6.90
N LYS A 188 2.81 8.78 -6.71
CA LYS A 188 3.62 8.04 -7.70
C LYS A 188 3.04 6.64 -7.95
N PRO A 189 1.95 6.51 -8.71
CA PRO A 189 1.40 5.21 -9.05
C PRO A 189 2.36 4.41 -9.90
N ILE A 190 2.46 3.12 -9.62
CA ILE A 190 3.24 2.15 -10.38
C ILE A 190 2.28 1.22 -11.11
N LYS A 191 2.54 0.99 -12.41
CA LYS A 191 1.90 -0.03 -13.22
C LYS A 191 2.94 -0.62 -14.17
N GLY A 192 2.72 -1.86 -14.59
CA GLY A 192 3.67 -2.55 -15.45
C GLY A 192 4.97 -2.93 -14.73
N THR A 193 5.19 -4.23 -14.66
CA THR A 193 6.40 -4.79 -14.07
C THR A 193 6.95 -5.86 -14.99
N PHE A 194 8.18 -5.67 -15.45
CA PHE A 194 8.89 -6.64 -16.27
C PHE A 194 10.21 -7.03 -15.60
N PRO A 195 10.64 -8.30 -15.70
CA PRO A 195 11.90 -8.74 -15.10
C PRO A 195 13.10 -8.07 -15.79
N ARG A 196 14.21 -7.95 -15.07
CA ARG A 196 15.51 -7.65 -15.67
C ARG A 196 15.99 -8.84 -16.48
N GLY A 197 16.68 -8.57 -17.56
CA GLY A 197 17.28 -9.63 -18.38
C GLY A 197 18.56 -10.21 -17.74
N GLN A 198 18.87 -11.47 -18.04
CA GLN A 198 20.13 -12.09 -17.65
C GLN A 198 21.31 -11.67 -18.56
N SER A 199 20.98 -11.18 -19.74
CA SER A 199 21.93 -10.55 -20.69
C SER A 199 21.50 -9.12 -21.01
N GLN A 200 22.42 -8.31 -21.56
CA GLN A 200 22.09 -6.95 -22.02
C GLN A 200 21.05 -6.94 -23.13
N GLU A 201 21.04 -7.95 -23.99
CA GLU A 201 20.07 -8.08 -25.08
C GLU A 201 18.67 -8.38 -24.55
N GLU A 202 18.55 -9.32 -23.61
CA GLU A 202 17.30 -9.66 -22.94
C GLU A 202 16.78 -8.48 -22.10
N ASP A 203 17.67 -7.78 -21.39
CA ASP A 203 17.33 -6.60 -20.61
C ASP A 203 16.75 -5.49 -21.50
N ASN A 204 17.36 -5.24 -22.65
CA ASN A 204 16.87 -4.29 -23.64
C ASN A 204 15.54 -4.74 -24.28
N TYR A 205 15.37 -6.04 -24.52
CA TYR A 205 14.12 -6.59 -25.05
C TYR A 205 12.97 -6.40 -24.03
N ASN A 206 13.19 -6.78 -22.78
CA ASN A 206 12.20 -6.64 -21.72
C ASN A 206 11.81 -5.16 -21.48
N LEU A 207 12.78 -4.26 -21.49
CA LEU A 207 12.54 -2.83 -21.40
C LEU A 207 11.69 -2.31 -22.56
N LYS A 208 12.02 -2.69 -23.80
CA LYS A 208 11.23 -2.30 -24.98
C LYS A 208 9.83 -2.88 -24.95
N SER A 209 9.68 -4.14 -24.52
CA SER A 209 8.37 -4.79 -24.37
C SER A 209 7.49 -4.05 -23.37
N LEU A 210 8.03 -3.64 -22.21
CA LEU A 210 7.31 -2.83 -21.23
C LEU A 210 6.93 -1.45 -21.79
N LEU A 211 7.84 -0.79 -22.52
CA LEU A 211 7.58 0.52 -23.10
C LEU A 211 6.49 0.49 -24.17
N ASN A 212 6.40 -0.60 -24.94
CA ASN A 212 5.45 -0.78 -26.05
C ASN A 212 4.15 -1.49 -25.62
N SER A 213 4.02 -1.90 -24.37
CA SER A 213 2.78 -2.54 -23.88
C SER A 213 1.66 -1.50 -23.80
N GLU A 214 0.69 -1.59 -24.72
CA GLU A 214 -0.50 -0.74 -24.74
C GLU A 214 -1.37 -0.98 -23.50
N LYS A 215 -1.51 -2.23 -23.04
CA LYS A 215 -2.24 -2.59 -21.83
C LYS A 215 -1.69 -1.85 -20.61
N GLU A 216 -0.38 -2.01 -20.33
CA GLU A 216 0.26 -1.40 -19.16
C GLU A 216 0.19 0.14 -19.22
N GLN A 217 0.26 0.71 -20.40
CA GLN A 217 0.12 2.14 -20.61
C GLN A 217 -1.31 2.63 -20.35
N ALA A 218 -2.31 1.91 -20.83
CA ALA A 218 -3.71 2.25 -20.63
C ALA A 218 -4.06 2.19 -19.12
N GLU A 219 -3.60 1.14 -18.42
CA GLU A 219 -3.79 1.01 -16.98
C GLU A 219 -3.12 2.16 -16.21
N LEU A 220 -1.90 2.52 -16.55
CA LEU A 220 -1.18 3.62 -15.90
C LEU A 220 -1.92 4.95 -16.10
N TYR A 221 -2.39 5.24 -17.32
CA TYR A 221 -3.11 6.48 -17.62
C TYR A 221 -4.46 6.55 -16.91
N MET A 222 -5.17 5.43 -16.83
CA MET A 222 -6.43 5.35 -16.06
C MET A 222 -6.21 5.69 -14.58
N ILE A 223 -5.15 5.16 -13.97
CA ILE A 223 -4.84 5.47 -12.56
C ILE A 223 -4.37 6.91 -12.38
N ILE A 224 -3.59 7.45 -13.33
CA ILE A 224 -3.20 8.86 -13.30
C ILE A 224 -4.45 9.77 -13.35
N ASP A 225 -5.41 9.48 -14.20
CA ASP A 225 -6.66 10.26 -14.29
C ASP A 225 -7.50 10.14 -13.01
N LEU A 226 -7.59 8.96 -12.44
CA LEU A 226 -8.26 8.76 -11.15
C LEU A 226 -7.60 9.59 -10.04
N LEU A 227 -6.26 9.58 -9.95
CA LEU A 227 -5.51 10.37 -8.98
C LEU A 227 -5.61 11.89 -9.24
N ARG A 228 -5.64 12.33 -10.49
CA ARG A 228 -5.94 13.73 -10.83
C ARG A 228 -7.31 14.16 -10.30
N ASN A 229 -8.32 13.32 -10.48
CA ASN A 229 -9.67 13.58 -9.94
C ASN A 229 -9.66 13.64 -8.41
N ASP A 230 -8.99 12.71 -7.73
CA ASP A 230 -8.91 12.70 -6.27
C ASP A 230 -8.14 13.93 -5.74
N LEU A 231 -6.99 14.26 -6.33
CA LEU A 231 -6.24 15.49 -6.00
C LEU A 231 -7.05 16.77 -6.29
N GLY A 232 -7.89 16.76 -7.33
CA GLY A 232 -8.76 17.89 -7.66
C GLY A 232 -9.72 18.28 -6.54
N LYS A 233 -10.14 17.32 -5.69
CA LYS A 233 -11.02 17.56 -4.54
C LYS A 233 -10.33 18.30 -3.40
N ILE A 234 -9.03 18.07 -3.20
CA ILE A 234 -8.25 18.54 -2.05
C ILE A 234 -7.22 19.63 -2.37
N CYS A 235 -6.89 19.81 -3.64
CA CYS A 235 -5.93 20.80 -4.11
C CYS A 235 -6.61 22.11 -4.55
N LYS A 236 -5.83 23.17 -4.62
CA LYS A 236 -6.25 24.46 -5.20
C LYS A 236 -6.60 24.25 -6.67
N THR A 237 -7.68 24.88 -7.12
CA THR A 237 -8.11 24.83 -8.53
C THR A 237 -6.96 25.25 -9.46
N GLY A 238 -6.75 24.46 -10.52
CA GLY A 238 -5.70 24.69 -11.52
C GLY A 238 -4.28 24.29 -11.08
N SER A 239 -4.09 23.76 -9.84
CA SER A 239 -2.76 23.38 -9.34
C SER A 239 -2.39 21.93 -9.59
N VAL A 240 -3.34 21.09 -9.98
CA VAL A 240 -3.07 19.66 -10.23
C VAL A 240 -2.41 19.49 -11.60
N GLN A 241 -1.24 18.86 -11.61
CA GLN A 241 -0.43 18.64 -12.80
C GLN A 241 0.08 17.19 -12.86
N VAL A 242 0.15 16.64 -14.06
CA VAL A 242 0.87 15.40 -14.34
C VAL A 242 2.29 15.79 -14.73
N LEU A 243 3.23 15.58 -13.81
CA LEU A 243 4.64 15.91 -14.06
C LEU A 243 5.31 14.85 -14.96
N GLN A 244 4.87 13.58 -14.78
CA GLN A 244 5.32 12.45 -15.60
C GLN A 244 4.11 11.55 -15.86
N SER A 245 3.80 11.33 -17.11
CA SER A 245 2.70 10.44 -17.52
C SER A 245 3.16 8.99 -17.66
N LYS A 246 4.42 8.78 -18.04
CA LYS A 246 5.06 7.46 -18.14
C LYS A 246 6.56 7.63 -18.00
N SER A 247 7.14 7.05 -16.97
CA SER A 247 8.59 6.99 -16.73
C SER A 247 8.98 5.57 -16.34
N ILE A 248 10.25 5.23 -16.56
CA ILE A 248 10.79 3.92 -16.21
C ILE A 248 11.65 4.04 -14.96
N GLN A 249 11.37 3.18 -14.00
CA GLN A 249 12.25 2.91 -12.86
C GLN A 249 12.97 1.59 -13.09
N LYS A 250 14.31 1.63 -13.07
CA LYS A 250 15.17 0.44 -13.22
C LYS A 250 15.58 -0.02 -11.83
N LEU A 251 14.97 -1.09 -11.36
CA LEU A 251 15.33 -1.75 -10.12
C LEU A 251 16.33 -2.90 -10.39
N GLU A 252 16.89 -3.46 -9.34
CA GLU A 252 17.86 -4.56 -9.46
C GLU A 252 17.28 -5.78 -10.19
N LYS A 253 16.02 -6.13 -9.90
CA LYS A 253 15.36 -7.35 -10.43
C LYS A 253 14.27 -7.09 -11.47
N VAL A 254 13.75 -5.86 -11.53
CA VAL A 254 12.60 -5.53 -12.38
C VAL A 254 12.70 -4.13 -12.96
N PHE A 255 11.98 -3.90 -14.05
CA PHE A 255 11.57 -2.59 -14.54
C PHE A 255 10.16 -2.28 -14.09
N HIS A 256 9.89 -1.05 -13.69
CA HIS A 256 8.54 -0.53 -13.46
C HIS A 256 8.25 0.67 -14.35
N THR A 257 7.01 0.79 -14.80
CA THR A 257 6.50 2.08 -15.27
C THR A 257 5.80 2.80 -14.13
N PHE A 258 5.98 4.11 -14.05
CA PHE A 258 5.30 4.95 -13.07
C PHE A 258 4.91 6.30 -13.65
N GLY A 259 3.91 6.92 -13.03
CA GLY A 259 3.55 8.31 -13.25
C GLY A 259 3.88 9.18 -12.04
N VAL A 260 3.81 10.51 -12.22
CA VAL A 260 3.90 11.47 -11.11
C VAL A 260 2.80 12.50 -11.28
N VAL A 261 1.93 12.58 -10.27
CA VAL A 261 0.88 13.61 -10.22
C VAL A 261 1.08 14.45 -8.97
N GLN A 262 0.97 15.75 -9.13
CA GLN A 262 1.25 16.72 -8.06
C GLN A 262 0.16 17.78 -8.00
N GLY A 263 -0.06 18.34 -6.80
CA GLY A 263 -0.97 19.46 -6.60
C GLY A 263 -0.61 20.27 -5.37
N LYS A 264 -1.14 21.49 -5.25
CA LYS A 264 -1.00 22.33 -4.06
C LYS A 264 -2.24 22.23 -3.20
N LEU A 265 -2.13 21.75 -1.96
CA LEU A 265 -3.24 21.61 -1.02
C LEU A 265 -3.99 22.95 -0.80
N LYS A 266 -5.31 22.86 -0.64
CA LYS A 266 -6.14 23.98 -0.19
C LYS A 266 -5.65 24.49 1.16
N SER A 267 -5.64 25.81 1.38
CA SER A 267 -5.06 26.44 2.58
C SER A 267 -5.72 26.02 3.89
N ASN A 268 -7.00 25.68 3.84
CA ASN A 268 -7.81 25.25 5.00
C ASN A 268 -7.78 23.73 5.26
N LEU A 269 -7.07 22.95 4.45
CA LEU A 269 -7.02 21.48 4.62
C LEU A 269 -5.71 21.08 5.32
N HIS A 270 -5.82 20.33 6.42
CA HIS A 270 -4.66 19.78 7.11
C HIS A 270 -4.09 18.56 6.32
N PRO A 271 -2.76 18.29 6.31
CA PRO A 271 -2.16 17.16 5.60
C PRO A 271 -2.77 15.78 5.95
N ILE A 272 -3.13 15.54 7.22
CA ILE A 272 -3.78 14.28 7.62
C ILE A 272 -5.19 14.15 7.05
N GLU A 273 -5.93 15.24 6.92
CA GLU A 273 -7.26 15.26 6.29
C GLU A 273 -7.15 14.94 4.79
N ALA A 274 -6.06 15.38 4.15
CA ALA A 274 -5.76 15.01 2.76
C ALA A 274 -5.48 13.49 2.64
N LEU A 275 -4.70 12.89 3.55
CA LEU A 275 -4.46 11.46 3.59
C LEU A 275 -5.76 10.67 3.75
N LEU A 276 -6.63 11.07 4.67
CA LEU A 276 -7.95 10.47 4.89
C LEU A 276 -8.82 10.56 3.63
N SER A 277 -8.90 11.74 3.00
CA SER A 277 -9.71 11.98 1.80
C SER A 277 -9.23 11.18 0.57
N MET A 278 -7.93 10.88 0.50
CA MET A 278 -7.34 10.07 -0.57
C MET A 278 -7.53 8.57 -0.34
N SER A 279 -7.74 8.14 0.92
CA SER A 279 -7.90 6.73 1.30
C SER A 279 -9.33 6.22 1.02
N PRO A 280 -9.49 4.99 0.48
CA PRO A 280 -8.45 4.09 -0.01
C PRO A 280 -7.83 4.59 -1.32
N GLY A 281 -6.60 4.16 -1.61
CA GLY A 281 -5.91 4.51 -2.86
C GLY A 281 -6.68 4.02 -4.10
N GLY A 282 -6.62 4.79 -5.18
CA GLY A 282 -7.30 4.42 -6.44
C GLY A 282 -6.69 3.19 -7.10
N SER A 283 -5.35 3.04 -7.03
CA SER A 283 -4.61 1.94 -7.66
C SER A 283 -4.95 0.55 -7.09
N ILE A 284 -5.48 0.51 -5.84
CA ILE A 284 -5.79 -0.72 -5.10
C ILE A 284 -7.30 -0.92 -4.85
N SER A 285 -8.14 -0.04 -5.32
CA SER A 285 -9.60 -0.15 -5.27
C SER A 285 -10.19 -0.36 -6.67
N GLY A 286 -10.31 0.68 -7.46
CA GLY A 286 -10.79 0.62 -8.82
C GLY A 286 -11.40 1.94 -9.30
N CYS A 287 -11.93 1.95 -10.51
CA CYS A 287 -12.47 3.13 -11.16
C CYS A 287 -13.84 2.86 -11.80
N PRO A 288 -14.93 3.52 -11.35
CA PRO A 288 -15.05 4.53 -10.29
C PRO A 288 -14.84 3.97 -8.87
N LYS A 289 -14.14 4.71 -8.00
CA LYS A 289 -13.67 4.23 -6.68
C LYS A 289 -14.78 3.67 -5.80
N LYS A 290 -15.86 4.44 -5.55
CA LYS A 290 -16.95 4.03 -4.65
C LYS A 290 -17.61 2.75 -5.14
N ARG A 291 -17.99 2.69 -6.41
CA ARG A 291 -18.67 1.53 -6.99
C ARG A 291 -17.80 0.27 -6.94
N SER A 292 -16.51 0.43 -7.22
CA SER A 292 -15.55 -0.68 -7.08
C SER A 292 -15.45 -1.17 -5.63
N CYS A 293 -15.43 -0.27 -4.63
CA CYS A 293 -15.39 -0.67 -3.23
C CYS A 293 -16.68 -1.40 -2.78
N GLU A 294 -17.86 -1.02 -3.29
CA GLU A 294 -19.11 -1.74 -3.04
C GLU A 294 -19.03 -3.18 -3.53
N ILE A 295 -18.56 -3.39 -4.76
CA ILE A 295 -18.44 -4.72 -5.36
C ILE A 295 -17.33 -5.54 -4.70
N ILE A 296 -16.21 -4.92 -4.31
CA ILE A 296 -15.16 -5.57 -3.52
C ILE A 296 -15.74 -6.13 -2.21
N HIS A 297 -16.56 -5.33 -1.51
CA HIS A 297 -17.20 -5.78 -0.27
C HIS A 297 -18.09 -7.01 -0.48
N ASP A 298 -18.82 -7.07 -1.60
CA ASP A 298 -19.70 -8.20 -1.91
C ASP A 298 -18.95 -9.46 -2.36
N LEU A 299 -17.77 -9.31 -2.94
CA LEU A 299 -17.00 -10.42 -3.52
C LEU A 299 -15.93 -10.99 -2.60
N GLU A 300 -15.29 -10.17 -1.79
CA GLU A 300 -14.24 -10.59 -0.87
C GLU A 300 -14.84 -10.96 0.48
N PRO A 301 -14.62 -12.19 0.98
CA PRO A 301 -15.30 -12.65 2.20
C PRO A 301 -14.66 -12.15 3.50
N GLU A 302 -13.43 -11.63 3.44
CA GLU A 302 -12.65 -11.21 4.60
C GLU A 302 -12.23 -9.74 4.48
N ALA A 303 -12.00 -9.09 5.63
CA ALA A 303 -11.41 -7.76 5.68
C ALA A 303 -9.97 -7.79 5.14
N ARG A 304 -9.58 -6.76 4.40
CA ARG A 304 -8.20 -6.55 3.93
C ARG A 304 -7.26 -6.07 5.05
N GLY A 305 -7.81 -5.39 6.05
CA GLY A 305 -7.06 -4.79 7.15
C GLY A 305 -6.06 -3.74 6.68
N ILE A 306 -4.80 -3.90 7.09
CA ILE A 306 -3.73 -2.99 6.62
C ILE A 306 -3.39 -3.22 5.14
N TYR A 307 -3.57 -4.42 4.63
CA TYR A 307 -3.32 -4.69 3.20
C TYR A 307 -4.19 -3.77 2.33
N THR A 308 -3.56 -3.12 1.35
CA THR A 308 -4.17 -2.07 0.52
C THR A 308 -4.62 -0.79 1.29
N GLY A 309 -4.35 -0.72 2.59
CA GLY A 309 -4.37 0.53 3.33
C GLY A 309 -3.12 1.37 3.07
N THR A 310 -2.72 2.16 4.05
CA THR A 310 -1.54 3.03 3.96
C THR A 310 -0.78 3.08 5.28
N ILE A 311 0.55 3.11 5.23
CA ILE A 311 1.42 3.20 6.41
C ILE A 311 2.57 4.16 6.13
N GLY A 312 2.90 5.02 7.09
CA GLY A 312 3.91 6.03 6.90
C GLY A 312 4.20 6.85 8.14
N TYR A 313 4.75 8.04 7.91
CA TYR A 313 5.14 8.96 8.98
C TYR A 313 4.81 10.42 8.67
N ILE A 314 4.80 11.22 9.74
CA ILE A 314 4.79 12.69 9.72
C ILE A 314 6.03 13.16 10.48
N LEU A 315 6.87 13.95 9.82
CA LEU A 315 8.06 14.55 10.42
C LEU A 315 7.72 15.81 11.22
N PRO A 316 8.61 16.26 12.13
CA PRO A 316 8.41 17.49 12.90
C PRO A 316 8.19 18.76 12.08
N ASP A 317 8.68 18.80 10.85
CA ASP A 317 8.47 19.92 9.90
C ASP A 317 7.12 19.84 9.16
N GLY A 318 6.28 18.85 9.47
CA GLY A 318 4.98 18.60 8.84
C GLY A 318 5.06 17.80 7.53
N THR A 319 6.24 17.37 7.10
CA THR A 319 6.38 16.47 5.94
C THR A 319 5.71 15.14 6.23
N LEU A 320 4.74 14.76 5.41
CA LEU A 320 4.00 13.50 5.47
C LEU A 320 4.44 12.60 4.32
N ASN A 321 4.75 11.32 4.61
CA ASN A 321 5.10 10.34 3.59
C ASN A 321 4.52 8.96 3.92
N PHE A 322 3.61 8.48 3.07
CA PHE A 322 2.87 7.23 3.24
C PHE A 322 2.94 6.38 1.98
N ASN A 323 3.08 5.07 2.17
CA ASN A 323 3.02 4.08 1.10
C ASN A 323 1.60 3.56 0.88
N ILE A 324 1.36 2.85 -0.23
CA ILE A 324 0.28 1.87 -0.34
C ILE A 324 0.77 0.58 0.32
N ALA A 325 0.03 0.06 1.30
CA ALA A 325 0.42 -1.13 2.05
C ALA A 325 0.14 -2.43 1.26
N ILE A 326 0.79 -2.58 0.10
CA ILE A 326 0.87 -3.84 -0.66
C ILE A 326 2.16 -4.59 -0.30
N ARG A 327 2.26 -5.87 -0.63
CA ARG A 327 3.38 -6.72 -0.19
C ARG A 327 3.60 -6.59 1.33
N THR A 328 2.50 -6.73 2.04
CA THR A 328 2.45 -6.46 3.48
C THR A 328 1.94 -7.68 4.20
N VAL A 329 2.71 -8.14 5.20
CA VAL A 329 2.36 -9.24 6.08
C VAL A 329 1.91 -8.66 7.42
N THR A 330 0.76 -9.12 7.92
CA THR A 330 0.33 -8.92 9.30
C THR A 330 0.68 -10.16 10.10
N GLN A 331 1.31 -9.99 11.27
CA GLN A 331 1.60 -11.05 12.23
C GLN A 331 0.77 -10.86 13.49
N ILE A 332 -0.01 -11.88 13.88
CA ILE A 332 -0.75 -11.92 15.15
C ILE A 332 -0.34 -13.21 15.86
N GLY A 333 0.40 -13.08 16.95
CA GLY A 333 1.03 -14.23 17.60
C GLY A 333 1.97 -14.97 16.65
N THR A 334 1.66 -16.24 16.34
CA THR A 334 2.41 -17.06 15.37
C THR A 334 1.82 -17.03 13.95
N GLU A 335 0.62 -16.50 13.77
CA GLU A 335 -0.08 -16.47 12.48
C GLU A 335 0.41 -15.31 11.62
N LEU A 336 0.64 -15.60 10.34
CA LEU A 336 0.99 -14.62 9.32
C LEU A 336 -0.11 -14.54 8.27
N THR A 337 -0.52 -13.34 7.92
CA THR A 337 -1.46 -13.08 6.82
C THR A 337 -0.81 -12.17 5.80
N LEU A 338 -0.74 -12.59 4.55
CA LEU A 338 -0.25 -11.84 3.40
C LEU A 338 -1.42 -11.61 2.43
N GLY A 339 -1.80 -10.36 2.21
CA GLY A 339 -2.75 -10.02 1.15
C GLY A 339 -2.07 -9.99 -0.22
N VAL A 340 -2.77 -10.52 -1.23
CA VAL A 340 -2.37 -10.49 -2.64
C VAL A 340 -3.56 -10.17 -3.52
N GLY A 341 -3.31 -9.61 -4.71
CA GLY A 341 -4.38 -9.29 -5.65
C GLY A 341 -3.83 -8.65 -6.93
N GLY A 342 -4.75 -8.39 -7.85
CA GLY A 342 -4.46 -7.78 -9.14
C GLY A 342 -5.61 -6.92 -9.65
N GLY A 343 -5.29 -6.02 -10.57
CA GLY A 343 -6.28 -5.19 -11.25
C GLY A 343 -6.97 -5.98 -12.37
N ILE A 344 -8.25 -6.24 -12.24
CA ILE A 344 -9.05 -6.92 -13.26
C ILE A 344 -9.69 -5.88 -14.18
N THR A 345 -9.47 -6.03 -15.47
CA THR A 345 -10.05 -5.23 -16.56
C THR A 345 -10.84 -6.13 -17.51
N ILE A 346 -11.46 -5.55 -18.53
CA ILE A 346 -12.19 -6.32 -19.56
C ILE A 346 -11.27 -7.27 -20.35
N GLU A 347 -9.99 -6.93 -20.48
CA GLU A 347 -8.99 -7.72 -21.22
C GLU A 347 -8.30 -8.77 -20.34
N SER A 348 -8.57 -8.79 -19.04
CA SER A 348 -7.93 -9.72 -18.11
C SER A 348 -8.28 -11.17 -18.41
N ASN A 349 -7.28 -12.06 -18.31
CA ASN A 349 -7.45 -13.51 -18.39
C ASN A 349 -7.39 -14.10 -16.97
N ASN A 350 -8.40 -14.89 -16.61
CA ASN A 350 -8.57 -15.44 -15.26
C ASN A 350 -7.33 -16.18 -14.74
N GLU A 351 -6.79 -17.11 -15.54
CA GLU A 351 -5.63 -17.90 -15.11
C GLU A 351 -4.38 -17.04 -14.91
N ASN A 352 -4.14 -16.10 -15.82
CA ASN A 352 -2.99 -15.20 -15.73
C ASN A 352 -3.08 -14.31 -14.50
N GLU A 353 -4.26 -13.74 -14.20
CA GLU A 353 -4.45 -12.87 -13.04
C GLU A 353 -4.29 -13.65 -11.72
N TYR A 354 -4.83 -14.88 -11.65
CA TYR A 354 -4.63 -15.74 -10.48
C TYR A 354 -3.15 -16.07 -10.26
N MET A 355 -2.45 -16.51 -11.33
CA MET A 355 -1.02 -16.82 -11.26
C MET A 355 -0.18 -15.59 -10.89
N GLU A 356 -0.58 -14.40 -11.33
CA GLU A 356 0.08 -13.14 -10.95
C GLU A 356 -0.03 -12.89 -9.43
N THR A 357 -1.19 -13.18 -8.81
CA THR A 357 -1.33 -13.05 -7.34
C THR A 357 -0.34 -13.96 -6.60
N LEU A 358 -0.20 -15.21 -7.04
CA LEU A 358 0.73 -16.17 -6.44
C LEU A 358 2.21 -15.77 -6.69
N MET A 359 2.51 -15.23 -7.87
CA MET A 359 3.84 -14.72 -8.18
C MET A 359 4.22 -13.54 -7.28
N LYS A 360 3.28 -12.63 -6.97
CA LYS A 360 3.48 -11.53 -6.01
C LYS A 360 3.81 -12.03 -4.61
N ALA A 361 3.30 -13.22 -4.22
CA ALA A 361 3.61 -13.86 -2.95
C ALA A 361 4.96 -14.60 -2.94
N SER A 362 5.54 -14.94 -4.09
CA SER A 362 6.72 -15.80 -4.19
C SER A 362 7.93 -15.28 -3.41
N SER A 363 8.12 -13.96 -3.34
CA SER A 363 9.22 -13.34 -2.60
C SER A 363 9.07 -13.43 -1.06
N PHE A 364 7.89 -13.82 -0.58
CA PHE A 364 7.57 -14.03 0.82
C PHE A 364 7.62 -15.51 1.23
N GLN A 365 7.80 -16.41 0.29
CA GLN A 365 8.00 -17.83 0.60
C GLN A 365 9.35 -18.05 1.33
N PRO A 366 9.50 -19.08 2.20
CA PRO A 366 10.69 -19.35 2.99
C PRO A 366 11.98 -19.50 2.19
#